data_86fce41441320fc80095b4c796348dc4
#
_entry.id   86fce41441320fc80095b4c796348dc4
#
_cell.length_a   1.000
_cell.length_b   1.000
_cell.length_c   1.000
_cell.angle_alpha   90.00
_cell.angle_beta   90.00
_cell.angle_gamma   90.00
#
_symmetry.space_group_name_H-M   'P 1'
#
loop_
_entity.id
_entity.type
_entity.pdbx_description
1 polymer ?
#
loop_
_entity_poly.entity_id
_entity_poly.type
_entity_poly.pdbx_seq_one_letter_code
_entity_poly.pdbx_strand_id
1 'polypeptide(L)'
;VCDLSNLVVVSPDAGFAKHAREYADYLGVGVAIGDKTRFDHNENAKVLEVIGNVEGKDCFIVDDFTISGGTLVEIANAVKAHGARRVFAGLSHILCREKGIAAIENSPLEFVVSTDSVENPFVNQSDKIKIVSVAPLFAEAAMCIHNRQSISIIFKRVPTRLVEQMTMEMEQSRILSDDN
;
A
#
# COMPACT_ATOMS: atom_id res chain seq x y z
N VAL A 1 14.85 -2.45 6.95
CA VAL A 1 14.98 -1.18 6.22
C VAL A 1 14.75 -1.51 4.76
N CYS A 2 13.74 -0.90 4.12
CA CYS A 2 13.51 -1.09 2.68
C CYS A 2 14.56 -0.27 1.92
N ASP A 3 15.29 -0.90 1.03
CA ASP A 3 16.19 -0.18 0.13
C ASP A 3 15.36 0.50 -0.97
N LEU A 4 15.19 1.82 -0.85
CA LEU A 4 14.41 2.61 -1.81
C LEU A 4 15.05 2.63 -3.20
N SER A 5 16.35 2.35 -3.32
CA SER A 5 17.06 2.37 -4.63
C SER A 5 16.50 1.33 -5.61
N ASN A 6 15.91 0.25 -5.10
CA ASN A 6 15.32 -0.82 -5.90
C ASN A 6 13.79 -0.87 -5.84
N LEU A 7 13.15 0.17 -5.31
CA LEU A 7 11.69 0.25 -5.17
C LEU A 7 11.06 0.85 -6.43
N VAL A 8 9.87 0.37 -6.77
CA VAL A 8 8.97 0.98 -7.75
C VAL A 8 7.56 1.01 -7.17
N VAL A 9 6.89 2.16 -7.29
CA VAL A 9 5.48 2.29 -6.95
C VAL A 9 4.63 1.76 -8.10
N VAL A 10 3.59 0.99 -7.77
CA VAL A 10 2.72 0.37 -8.78
C VAL A 10 1.29 0.89 -8.59
N SER A 11 0.73 1.47 -9.64
CA SER A 11 -0.69 1.78 -9.72
C SER A 11 -1.47 0.53 -10.11
N PRO A 12 -2.59 0.19 -9.46
CA PRO A 12 -3.39 -0.98 -9.83
C PRO A 12 -4.08 -0.83 -11.20
N ASP A 13 -4.30 0.41 -11.64
CA ASP A 13 -4.88 0.73 -12.94
C ASP A 13 -4.51 2.15 -13.41
N ALA A 14 -4.90 2.51 -14.62
CA ALA A 14 -4.64 3.83 -15.19
C ALA A 14 -5.37 4.97 -14.44
N GLY A 15 -6.51 4.69 -13.80
CA GLY A 15 -7.30 5.69 -13.06
C GLY A 15 -6.56 6.20 -11.81
N PHE A 16 -5.83 5.33 -11.13
CA PHE A 16 -5.06 5.68 -9.92
C PHE A 16 -3.63 6.17 -10.23
N ALA A 17 -3.19 6.14 -11.49
CA ALA A 17 -1.81 6.42 -11.88
C ALA A 17 -1.30 7.80 -11.43
N LYS A 18 -2.16 8.82 -11.38
CA LYS A 18 -1.79 10.16 -10.89
C LYS A 18 -1.42 10.11 -9.41
N HIS A 19 -2.22 9.46 -8.58
CA HIS A 19 -1.94 9.32 -7.15
C HIS A 19 -0.71 8.45 -6.91
N ALA A 20 -0.57 7.35 -7.63
CA ALA A 20 0.64 6.52 -7.56
C ALA A 20 1.91 7.34 -7.90
N ARG A 21 1.83 8.29 -8.85
CA ARG A 21 2.93 9.21 -9.15
C ARG A 21 3.27 10.11 -7.96
N GLU A 22 2.28 10.62 -7.24
CA GLU A 22 2.50 11.45 -6.05
C GLU A 22 3.26 10.66 -4.96
N TYR A 23 2.92 9.38 -4.74
CA TYR A 23 3.69 8.48 -3.84
C TYR A 23 5.12 8.26 -4.34
N ALA A 24 5.29 8.01 -5.64
CA ALA A 24 6.61 7.77 -6.22
C ALA A 24 7.52 9.01 -6.13
N ASP A 25 6.99 10.19 -6.42
CA ASP A 25 7.71 11.47 -6.32
C ASP A 25 8.12 11.75 -4.86
N TYR A 26 7.24 11.44 -3.90
CA TYR A 26 7.55 11.55 -2.47
C TYR A 26 8.68 10.61 -2.04
N LEU A 27 8.70 9.38 -2.55
CA LEU A 27 9.71 8.38 -2.24
C LEU A 27 10.98 8.52 -3.12
N GLY A 28 10.97 9.34 -4.16
CA GLY A 28 12.08 9.51 -5.10
C GLY A 28 12.30 8.27 -5.98
N VAL A 29 11.23 7.53 -6.35
CA VAL A 29 11.29 6.26 -7.08
C VAL A 29 10.47 6.29 -8.38
N GLY A 30 10.58 5.23 -9.20
CA GLY A 30 9.80 5.10 -10.42
C GLY A 30 8.36 4.66 -10.19
N VAL A 31 7.54 4.74 -11.26
CA VAL A 31 6.15 4.26 -11.29
C VAL A 31 5.99 3.20 -12.38
N ALA A 32 5.22 2.15 -12.06
CA ALA A 32 4.64 1.23 -13.03
C ALA A 32 3.10 1.25 -12.89
N ILE A 33 2.39 0.83 -13.94
CA ILE A 33 0.93 0.88 -14.00
C ILE A 33 0.41 -0.47 -14.46
N GLY A 34 -0.55 -1.03 -13.70
CA GLY A 34 -1.35 -2.15 -14.18
C GLY A 34 -2.34 -1.67 -15.23
N ASP A 35 -2.30 -2.24 -16.41
CA ASP A 35 -3.26 -1.93 -17.47
C ASP A 35 -4.16 -3.15 -17.73
N LYS A 36 -5.47 -2.95 -17.54
CA LYS A 36 -6.48 -3.97 -17.85
C LYS A 36 -6.91 -3.81 -19.30
N THR A 37 -6.09 -4.29 -20.21
CA THR A 37 -6.44 -4.29 -21.62
C THR A 37 -7.45 -5.39 -21.89
N ARG A 38 -8.63 -5.01 -22.39
CA ARG A 38 -9.61 -5.96 -22.93
C ARG A 38 -9.27 -6.23 -24.39
N PHE A 39 -8.49 -7.26 -24.65
CA PHE A 39 -8.34 -7.75 -26.01
C PHE A 39 -9.47 -8.74 -26.32
N ASP A 40 -10.23 -8.35 -27.37
CA ASP A 40 -11.11 -9.17 -28.19
C ASP A 40 -12.50 -9.59 -27.66
N HIS A 41 -13.39 -9.77 -28.63
CA HIS A 41 -14.80 -10.09 -28.56
C HIS A 41 -15.13 -11.50 -27.99
N ASN A 42 -14.18 -12.25 -27.49
CA ASN A 42 -14.38 -13.51 -26.80
C ASN A 42 -14.20 -13.35 -25.28
N GLU A 43 -15.22 -13.59 -24.53
CA GLU A 43 -15.54 -13.21 -23.15
C GLU A 43 -14.59 -13.70 -22.04
N ASN A 44 -13.37 -14.23 -22.28
CA ASN A 44 -12.70 -15.05 -21.26
C ASN A 44 -11.23 -14.74 -20.96
N ALA A 45 -10.60 -13.68 -21.44
CA ALA A 45 -9.22 -13.38 -21.04
C ALA A 45 -9.03 -11.89 -20.73
N LYS A 46 -9.15 -11.52 -19.45
CA LYS A 46 -8.61 -10.27 -18.94
C LYS A 46 -7.11 -10.45 -18.77
N VAL A 47 -6.31 -9.96 -19.70
CA VAL A 47 -4.86 -9.89 -19.52
C VAL A 47 -4.56 -8.59 -18.81
N LEU A 48 -3.95 -8.68 -17.65
CA LEU A 48 -3.42 -7.53 -16.94
C LEU A 48 -1.96 -7.34 -17.37
N GLU A 49 -1.71 -6.32 -18.17
CA GLU A 49 -0.37 -5.91 -18.56
C GLU A 49 0.24 -4.97 -17.51
N VAL A 50 1.55 -4.96 -17.40
CA VAL A 50 2.29 -4.06 -16.51
C VAL A 50 3.12 -3.12 -17.37
N ILE A 51 2.75 -1.83 -17.37
CA ILE A 51 3.48 -0.78 -18.06
C ILE A 51 4.53 -0.22 -17.10
N GLY A 52 5.80 -0.36 -17.45
CA GLY A 52 6.93 0.06 -16.62
C GLY A 52 7.83 -1.11 -16.25
N ASN A 53 9.00 -0.80 -15.69
CA ASN A 53 9.99 -1.82 -15.34
C ASN A 53 9.81 -2.28 -13.88
N VAL A 54 9.42 -3.54 -13.70
CA VAL A 54 9.26 -4.20 -12.39
C VAL A 54 10.20 -5.38 -12.20
N GLU A 55 10.94 -5.80 -13.24
CA GLU A 55 11.83 -6.95 -13.19
C GLU A 55 12.96 -6.74 -12.16
N GLY A 56 13.13 -7.70 -11.28
CA GLY A 56 14.10 -7.67 -10.19
C GLY A 56 13.85 -6.63 -9.10
N LYS A 57 12.76 -5.83 -9.20
CA LYS A 57 12.46 -4.74 -8.27
C LYS A 57 11.53 -5.15 -7.15
N ASP A 58 11.57 -4.37 -6.09
CA ASP A 58 10.55 -4.38 -5.05
C ASP A 58 9.39 -3.51 -5.50
N CYS A 59 8.19 -4.09 -5.56
CA CYS A 59 6.99 -3.42 -6.04
C CYS A 59 6.11 -3.02 -4.86
N PHE A 60 5.79 -1.74 -4.76
CA PHE A 60 4.87 -1.21 -3.77
C PHE A 60 3.58 -0.76 -4.45
N ILE A 61 2.55 -1.60 -4.39
CA ILE A 61 1.23 -1.31 -4.93
C ILE A 61 0.53 -0.32 -4.01
N VAL A 62 0.01 0.78 -4.56
CA VAL A 62 -0.72 1.80 -3.80
C VAL A 62 -2.13 1.95 -4.35
N ASP A 63 -3.12 2.02 -3.44
CA ASP A 63 -4.52 2.25 -3.78
C ASP A 63 -5.22 3.00 -2.63
N ASP A 64 -6.43 3.53 -2.88
CA ASP A 64 -7.22 4.18 -1.86
C ASP A 64 -7.97 3.16 -0.99
N PHE A 65 -8.64 2.18 -1.59
CA PHE A 65 -9.35 1.14 -0.84
C PHE A 65 -9.46 -0.19 -1.58
N THR A 66 -9.76 -1.24 -0.82
CA THR A 66 -10.14 -2.53 -1.40
C THR A 66 -11.35 -3.12 -0.68
N ILE A 67 -12.33 -3.61 -1.48
CA ILE A 67 -13.57 -4.21 -0.97
C ILE A 67 -13.50 -5.74 -0.98
N SER A 68 -12.95 -6.31 -2.04
CA SER A 68 -12.89 -7.77 -2.24
C SER A 68 -11.47 -8.33 -2.20
N GLY A 69 -10.45 -7.49 -2.23
CA GLY A 69 -9.06 -7.89 -2.42
C GLY A 69 -8.70 -8.29 -3.86
N GLY A 70 -9.71 -8.45 -4.73
CA GLY A 70 -9.50 -9.03 -6.07
C GLY A 70 -8.52 -8.25 -6.93
N THR A 71 -8.74 -6.95 -7.10
CA THR A 71 -7.85 -6.08 -7.89
C THR A 71 -6.43 -6.08 -7.34
N LEU A 72 -6.30 -6.00 -6.01
CA LEU A 72 -5.00 -6.02 -5.34
C LEU A 72 -4.24 -7.33 -5.60
N VAL A 73 -4.92 -8.46 -5.50
CA VAL A 73 -4.34 -9.78 -5.76
C VAL A 73 -4.01 -9.98 -7.24
N GLU A 74 -4.87 -9.50 -8.15
CA GLU A 74 -4.63 -9.56 -9.60
C GLU A 74 -3.36 -8.80 -9.98
N ILE A 75 -3.19 -7.56 -9.53
CA ILE A 75 -1.98 -6.77 -9.83
C ILE A 75 -0.74 -7.35 -9.15
N ALA A 76 -0.86 -7.87 -7.92
CA ALA A 76 0.25 -8.51 -7.24
C ALA A 76 0.76 -9.75 -8.00
N ASN A 77 -0.15 -10.57 -8.53
CA ASN A 77 0.20 -11.70 -9.38
C ASN A 77 0.84 -11.25 -10.70
N ALA A 78 0.30 -10.21 -11.33
CA ALA A 78 0.82 -9.69 -12.60
C ALA A 78 2.26 -9.16 -12.44
N VAL A 79 2.54 -8.30 -11.45
CA VAL A 79 3.91 -7.80 -11.25
C VAL A 79 4.87 -8.92 -10.86
N LYS A 80 4.39 -9.93 -10.12
CA LYS A 80 5.20 -11.10 -9.78
C LYS A 80 5.54 -11.93 -11.03
N ALA A 81 4.57 -12.13 -11.92
CA ALA A 81 4.77 -12.81 -13.20
C ALA A 81 5.75 -12.04 -14.13
N HIS A 82 5.81 -10.70 -14.02
CA HIS A 82 6.76 -9.85 -14.71
C HIS A 82 8.13 -9.73 -14.01
N GLY A 83 8.43 -10.63 -13.07
CA GLY A 83 9.76 -10.75 -12.46
C GLY A 83 10.01 -9.85 -11.26
N ALA A 84 8.98 -9.28 -10.64
CA ALA A 84 9.15 -8.54 -9.39
C ALA A 84 9.79 -9.41 -8.29
N ARG A 85 10.79 -8.86 -7.60
CA ARG A 85 11.50 -9.54 -6.51
C ARG A 85 10.59 -9.75 -5.32
N ARG A 86 10.03 -8.66 -4.80
CA ARG A 86 9.08 -8.65 -3.67
C ARG A 86 7.89 -7.77 -4.03
N VAL A 87 6.73 -8.06 -3.43
CA VAL A 87 5.51 -7.29 -3.67
C VAL A 87 4.89 -6.91 -2.34
N PHE A 88 4.63 -5.63 -2.17
CA PHE A 88 3.99 -5.04 -1.00
C PHE A 88 2.80 -4.19 -1.42
N ALA A 89 1.92 -3.87 -0.50
CA ALA A 89 0.84 -2.93 -0.79
C ALA A 89 0.63 -1.91 0.34
N GLY A 90 0.14 -0.73 -0.04
CA GLY A 90 -0.31 0.32 0.87
C GLY A 90 -1.68 0.81 0.46
N LEU A 91 -2.65 0.74 1.39
CA LEU A 91 -4.04 1.11 1.17
C LEU A 91 -4.52 2.03 2.29
N SER A 92 -5.30 3.05 1.96
CA SER A 92 -5.93 3.85 3.01
C SER A 92 -6.99 3.05 3.75
N HIS A 93 -7.79 2.24 3.04
CA HIS A 93 -8.94 1.54 3.62
C HIS A 93 -9.02 0.08 3.19
N ILE A 94 -9.15 -0.85 4.14
CA ILE A 94 -9.47 -2.26 3.87
C ILE A 94 -10.90 -2.55 4.30
N LEU A 95 -11.77 -2.80 3.33
CA LEU A 95 -13.20 -3.11 3.52
C LEU A 95 -13.50 -4.60 3.29
N CYS A 96 -12.46 -5.41 3.11
CA CYS A 96 -12.58 -6.83 2.82
C CYS A 96 -13.22 -7.61 3.96
N ARG A 97 -14.11 -8.53 3.62
CA ARG A 97 -14.56 -9.59 4.52
C ARG A 97 -13.60 -10.79 4.45
N GLU A 98 -13.90 -11.84 5.22
CA GLU A 98 -13.08 -13.06 5.34
C GLU A 98 -12.50 -13.58 4.02
N LYS A 99 -13.32 -13.68 2.96
CA LYS A 99 -12.87 -14.18 1.65
C LYS A 99 -11.80 -13.28 1.02
N GLY A 100 -11.95 -11.96 1.16
CA GLY A 100 -10.96 -11.01 0.63
C GLY A 100 -9.68 -11.03 1.44
N ILE A 101 -9.77 -11.12 2.76
CA ILE A 101 -8.61 -11.28 3.64
C ILE A 101 -7.86 -12.57 3.32
N ALA A 102 -8.58 -13.69 3.18
CA ALA A 102 -7.98 -14.96 2.79
C ALA A 102 -7.31 -14.91 1.40
N ALA A 103 -7.89 -14.15 0.45
CA ALA A 103 -7.27 -13.96 -0.86
C ALA A 103 -5.96 -13.17 -0.77
N ILE A 104 -5.91 -12.12 0.06
CA ILE A 104 -4.68 -11.37 0.34
C ILE A 104 -3.63 -12.27 1.00
N GLU A 105 -4.02 -13.06 2.01
CA GLU A 105 -3.13 -13.97 2.72
C GLU A 105 -2.49 -15.00 1.79
N ASN A 106 -3.25 -15.53 0.83
CA ASN A 106 -2.78 -16.53 -0.14
C ASN A 106 -2.13 -15.91 -1.39
N SER A 107 -1.98 -14.59 -1.46
CA SER A 107 -1.38 -13.88 -2.59
C SER A 107 0.16 -13.81 -2.50
N PRO A 108 0.86 -13.39 -3.56
CA PRO A 108 2.30 -13.15 -3.53
C PRO A 108 2.71 -11.88 -2.75
N LEU A 109 1.77 -11.15 -2.16
CA LEU A 109 2.06 -10.03 -1.28
C LEU A 109 2.83 -10.51 -0.04
N GLU A 110 3.93 -9.85 0.31
CA GLU A 110 4.66 -10.11 1.55
C GLU A 110 3.97 -9.44 2.74
N PHE A 111 3.50 -8.20 2.56
CA PHE A 111 2.64 -7.52 3.52
C PHE A 111 1.77 -6.45 2.85
N VAL A 112 0.73 -6.05 3.56
CA VAL A 112 -0.16 -4.94 3.22
C VAL A 112 -0.20 -3.99 4.40
N VAL A 113 0.14 -2.72 4.19
CA VAL A 113 -0.07 -1.67 5.19
C VAL A 113 -1.39 -0.99 4.90
N SER A 114 -2.21 -0.81 5.93
CA SER A 114 -3.44 -0.03 5.85
C SER A 114 -3.65 0.78 7.13
N THR A 115 -4.75 1.51 7.20
CA THR A 115 -5.04 2.37 8.35
C THR A 115 -6.26 1.89 9.13
N ASP A 116 -6.38 2.39 10.36
CA ASP A 116 -7.56 2.22 11.24
C ASP A 116 -8.69 3.20 10.93
N SER A 117 -8.66 3.87 9.78
CA SER A 117 -9.71 4.80 9.33
C SER A 117 -11.09 4.14 9.14
N VAL A 118 -11.11 2.82 8.97
CA VAL A 118 -12.32 1.98 8.92
C VAL A 118 -12.11 0.79 9.84
N GLU A 119 -13.05 0.57 10.74
CA GLU A 119 -13.05 -0.62 11.59
C GLU A 119 -13.32 -1.88 10.74
N ASN A 120 -12.40 -2.83 10.80
CA ASN A 120 -12.52 -4.10 10.11
C ASN A 120 -11.98 -5.25 10.98
N PRO A 121 -12.87 -6.04 11.62
CA PRO A 121 -12.47 -7.11 12.52
C PRO A 121 -11.76 -8.28 11.80
N PHE A 122 -11.92 -8.38 10.47
CA PHE A 122 -11.35 -9.49 9.70
C PHE A 122 -9.85 -9.33 9.43
N VAL A 123 -9.27 -8.12 9.54
CA VAL A 123 -7.84 -7.88 9.28
C VAL A 123 -6.94 -8.66 10.24
N ASN A 124 -7.41 -8.94 11.45
CA ASN A 124 -6.69 -9.73 12.46
C ASN A 124 -6.55 -11.23 12.08
N GLN A 125 -7.19 -11.68 11.01
CA GLN A 125 -7.10 -13.03 10.48
C GLN A 125 -5.91 -13.22 9.52
N SER A 126 -5.13 -12.17 9.28
CA SER A 126 -3.98 -12.20 8.37
C SER A 126 -2.74 -11.62 9.05
N ASP A 127 -1.66 -12.39 9.03
CA ASP A 127 -0.35 -11.93 9.50
C ASP A 127 0.31 -10.93 8.53
N LYS A 128 -0.15 -10.90 7.28
CA LYS A 128 0.36 -9.99 6.26
C LYS A 128 -0.16 -8.56 6.39
N ILE A 129 -1.32 -8.35 7.05
CA ILE A 129 -1.94 -7.04 7.15
C ILE A 129 -1.43 -6.31 8.39
N LYS A 130 -0.86 -5.13 8.17
CA LYS A 130 -0.37 -4.23 9.23
C LYS A 130 -1.21 -2.96 9.24
N ILE A 131 -1.79 -2.64 10.40
CA ILE A 131 -2.64 -1.46 10.56
C ILE A 131 -1.84 -0.36 11.23
N VAL A 132 -1.86 0.84 10.62
CA VAL A 132 -1.26 2.07 11.14
C VAL A 132 -2.36 3.01 11.55
N SER A 133 -2.28 3.58 12.77
CA SER A 133 -3.30 4.51 13.24
C SER A 133 -3.17 5.87 12.56
N VAL A 134 -4.31 6.39 12.06
CA VAL A 134 -4.42 7.75 11.54
C VAL A 134 -4.91 8.75 12.60
N ALA A 135 -5.14 8.31 13.83
CA ALA A 135 -5.58 9.19 14.93
C ALA A 135 -4.64 10.39 15.15
N PRO A 136 -3.29 10.25 15.14
CA PRO A 136 -2.39 11.40 15.26
C PRO A 136 -2.57 12.43 14.14
N LEU A 137 -2.78 11.97 12.90
CA LEU A 137 -3.01 12.84 11.74
C LEU A 137 -4.32 13.63 11.90
N PHE A 138 -5.40 12.96 12.32
CA PHE A 138 -6.67 13.62 12.58
C PHE A 138 -6.61 14.58 13.77
N ALA A 139 -5.87 14.25 14.82
CA ALA A 139 -5.65 15.14 15.95
C ALA A 139 -4.93 16.42 15.52
N GLU A 140 -3.90 16.32 14.70
CA GLU A 140 -3.19 17.47 14.14
C GLU A 140 -4.11 18.33 13.26
N ALA A 141 -4.93 17.70 12.40
CA ALA A 141 -5.91 18.41 11.58
C ALA A 141 -6.92 19.17 12.45
N ALA A 142 -7.44 18.55 13.51
CA ALA A 142 -8.36 19.18 14.45
C ALA A 142 -7.71 20.38 15.16
N MET A 143 -6.45 20.27 15.58
CA MET A 143 -5.70 21.38 16.18
C MET A 143 -5.47 22.52 15.20
N CYS A 144 -5.15 22.24 13.93
CA CYS A 144 -5.03 23.26 12.90
C CYS A 144 -6.36 24.02 12.73
N ILE A 145 -7.49 23.32 12.63
CA ILE A 145 -8.82 23.92 12.50
C ILE A 145 -9.14 24.78 13.73
N HIS A 146 -8.92 24.25 14.94
CA HIS A 146 -9.15 24.98 16.20
C HIS A 146 -8.35 26.29 16.26
N ASN A 147 -7.09 26.24 15.84
CA ASN A 147 -6.18 27.39 15.85
C ASN A 147 -6.33 28.29 14.61
N ARG A 148 -7.30 28.03 13.74
CA ARG A 148 -7.53 28.77 12.47
C ARG A 148 -6.29 28.75 11.56
N GLN A 149 -5.54 27.66 11.58
CA GLN A 149 -4.38 27.41 10.71
C GLN A 149 -4.79 26.59 9.49
N SER A 150 -3.99 26.70 8.40
CA SER A 150 -4.23 25.90 7.20
C SER A 150 -3.87 24.45 7.43
N ILE A 151 -4.80 23.53 7.12
CA ILE A 151 -4.54 22.08 7.12
C ILE A 151 -3.64 21.63 5.96
N SER A 152 -3.39 22.49 4.95
CA SER A 152 -2.53 22.12 3.82
C SER A 152 -1.09 21.81 4.21
N ILE A 153 -0.66 22.24 5.40
CA ILE A 153 0.66 21.93 5.94
C ILE A 153 0.80 20.43 6.26
N ILE A 154 -0.31 19.77 6.63
CA ILE A 154 -0.34 18.35 6.99
C ILE A 154 -0.09 17.47 5.75
N PHE A 155 -0.59 17.89 4.58
CA PHE A 155 -0.41 17.16 3.32
C PHE A 155 1.02 17.25 2.75
N LYS A 156 1.86 18.14 3.29
CA LYS A 156 3.24 18.36 2.83
C LYS A 156 4.30 17.79 3.77
N ARG A 157 3.90 17.29 4.91
CA ARG A 157 4.81 16.72 5.92
C ARG A 157 4.35 15.31 6.28
N VAL A 158 5.29 14.36 6.27
CA VAL A 158 5.09 13.18 7.12
C VAL A 158 5.08 13.70 8.55
N PRO A 159 4.04 13.42 9.35
CA PRO A 159 4.02 13.84 10.74
C PRO A 159 5.28 13.27 11.42
N THR A 160 6.18 14.15 11.87
CA THR A 160 7.45 13.77 12.47
C THR A 160 7.24 12.83 13.65
N ARG A 161 6.16 13.03 14.40
CA ARG A 161 5.74 12.16 15.50
C ARG A 161 5.35 10.74 15.07
N LEU A 162 4.77 10.58 13.89
CA LEU A 162 4.43 9.25 13.34
C LEU A 162 5.71 8.49 12.96
N VAL A 163 6.67 9.16 12.36
CA VAL A 163 7.97 8.58 12.02
C VAL A 163 8.74 8.21 13.29
N GLU A 164 8.77 9.09 14.31
CA GLU A 164 9.39 8.83 15.60
C GLU A 164 8.74 7.65 16.34
N GLN A 165 7.40 7.57 16.38
CA GLN A 165 6.71 6.44 16.99
C GLN A 165 6.98 5.13 16.26
N MET A 166 6.90 5.11 14.93
CA MET A 166 7.21 3.92 14.13
C MET A 166 8.67 3.48 14.33
N THR A 167 9.59 4.42 14.45
CA THR A 167 11.00 4.11 14.70
C THR A 167 11.21 3.48 16.08
N MET A 168 10.56 4.03 17.12
CA MET A 168 10.61 3.48 18.48
C MET A 168 9.98 2.07 18.57
N GLU A 169 8.83 1.86 17.92
CA GLU A 169 8.17 0.55 17.91
C GLU A 169 9.00 -0.49 17.16
N MET A 170 9.65 -0.10 16.05
CA MET A 170 10.55 -0.98 15.32
C MET A 170 11.81 -1.32 16.11
N GLU A 171 12.39 -0.37 16.85
CA GLU A 171 13.54 -0.62 17.73
C GLU A 171 13.16 -1.54 18.90
N GLN A 172 12.02 -1.33 19.54
CA GLN A 172 11.52 -2.20 20.61
C GLN A 172 11.27 -3.63 20.14
N SER A 173 10.66 -3.79 18.95
CA SER A 173 10.42 -5.11 18.35
C SER A 173 11.73 -5.83 18.02
N ARG A 174 12.77 -5.10 17.64
CA ARG A 174 14.09 -5.65 17.32
C ARG A 174 14.83 -6.13 18.57
N ILE A 175 14.77 -5.38 19.66
CA ILE A 175 15.36 -5.75 20.96
C ILE A 175 14.70 -7.02 21.49
N LEU A 176 13.37 -7.13 21.40
CA LEU A 176 12.62 -8.31 21.85
C LEU A 176 12.85 -9.57 20.99
N SER A 177 13.30 -9.40 19.72
CA SER A 177 13.63 -10.53 18.84
C SER A 177 15.05 -11.04 19.00
N ASP A 178 15.97 -10.21 19.49
CA ASP A 178 17.38 -10.56 19.72
C ASP A 178 17.61 -11.20 21.10
N ASP A 179 16.63 -11.17 22.00
CA ASP A 179 16.67 -11.78 23.34
C ASP A 179 16.03 -13.17 23.42
N ASN A 180 15.61 -13.79 22.29
CA ASN A 180 15.11 -15.15 22.18
C ASN A 180 15.99 -16.00 21.23
#